data_365fd47baebdf424eadbcee2103b73a8
#
_entry.id   365fd47baebdf424eadbcee2103b73a8
#
_cell.length_a   1.000
_cell.length_b   1.000
_cell.length_c   1.000
_cell.angle_alpha   90.00
_cell.angle_beta   90.00
_cell.angle_gamma   90.00
#
_symmetry.space_group_name_H-M   'P 1'
#
loop_
_entity.id
_entity.type
_entity.pdbx_description
1 polymer ?
#
loop_
_entity_poly.entity_id
_entity_poly.type
_entity_poly.pdbx_seq_one_letter_code
_entity_poly.pdbx_strand_id
1 'polypeptide(L)'
;MAPGPSNWLRFFWTTSSWALRTACAVHVIKADIYDCNETRGESMLTTLQAYGDYVHELKKYKLGRGVEMGDLVVMSKPTDPDSRVCKRITGMPGDMILVDPSSSSELTYSPRDRETNEGFNRFVEVPKGHVWVTGDNLCLSMDSRSFQAVPMGLIKGKIVAANSPMKGFFNEDEKFSFLNFKWLENNFTDDS
;
A
#
# COMPACT_ATOMS: atom_id res chain seq x y z
N MET A 1 1.88 -8.72 -56.02
CA MET A 1 0.46 -8.30 -56.14
C MET A 1 0.16 -7.39 -54.96
N ALA A 2 -0.01 -6.11 -55.17
CA ALA A 2 -0.43 -5.20 -54.09
C ALA A 2 -1.89 -5.53 -53.70
N PRO A 3 -2.24 -5.62 -52.40
CA PRO A 3 -3.61 -5.91 -51.99
C PRO A 3 -4.52 -4.78 -52.48
N GLY A 4 -5.64 -5.13 -53.09
CA GLY A 4 -6.61 -4.16 -53.59
C GLY A 4 -7.20 -3.31 -52.47
N PRO A 5 -7.75 -2.11 -52.78
CA PRO A 5 -8.20 -1.13 -51.79
C PRO A 5 -9.25 -1.66 -50.79
N SER A 6 -10.03 -2.67 -51.15
CA SER A 6 -10.98 -3.33 -50.25
C SER A 6 -10.31 -4.19 -49.16
N ASN A 7 -9.15 -4.79 -49.45
CA ASN A 7 -8.42 -5.61 -48.47
C ASN A 7 -7.69 -4.75 -47.44
N TRP A 8 -7.21 -3.56 -47.85
CA TRP A 8 -6.54 -2.63 -46.94
C TRP A 8 -7.50 -2.04 -45.88
N LEU A 9 -8.69 -1.68 -46.31
CA LEU A 9 -9.74 -1.22 -45.36
C LEU A 9 -10.12 -2.32 -44.34
N ARG A 10 -10.31 -3.54 -44.80
CA ARG A 10 -10.60 -4.68 -43.89
C ARG A 10 -9.45 -4.93 -42.91
N PHE A 11 -8.23 -4.89 -43.38
CA PHE A 11 -7.03 -5.02 -42.53
C PHE A 11 -6.99 -3.88 -41.48
N PHE A 12 -7.23 -2.65 -41.91
CA PHE A 12 -7.26 -1.49 -40.97
C PHE A 12 -8.35 -1.63 -39.92
N TRP A 13 -9.56 -2.03 -40.29
CA TRP A 13 -10.65 -2.26 -39.34
C TRP A 13 -10.38 -3.40 -38.37
N THR A 14 -9.78 -4.49 -38.81
CA THR A 14 -9.45 -5.63 -37.97
C THR A 14 -8.34 -5.26 -36.97
N THR A 15 -7.26 -4.64 -37.41
CA THR A 15 -6.16 -4.21 -36.53
C THR A 15 -6.60 -3.17 -35.52
N SER A 16 -7.39 -2.16 -35.93
CA SER A 16 -7.98 -1.16 -35.02
C SER A 16 -8.88 -1.78 -33.96
N SER A 17 -9.72 -2.75 -34.37
CA SER A 17 -10.60 -3.46 -33.43
C SER A 17 -9.81 -4.27 -32.40
N TRP A 18 -8.75 -4.95 -32.80
CA TRP A 18 -7.87 -5.67 -31.88
C TRP A 18 -7.13 -4.71 -30.93
N ALA A 19 -6.60 -3.60 -31.45
CA ALA A 19 -5.94 -2.58 -30.64
C ALA A 19 -6.88 -2.01 -29.56
N LEU A 20 -8.12 -1.69 -29.94
CA LEU A 20 -9.14 -1.20 -29.01
C LEU A 20 -9.48 -2.24 -27.93
N ARG A 21 -9.69 -3.49 -28.32
CA ARG A 21 -9.97 -4.59 -27.35
C ARG A 21 -8.83 -4.78 -26.38
N THR A 22 -7.58 -4.77 -26.87
CA THR A 22 -6.39 -4.89 -26.03
C THR A 22 -6.29 -3.72 -25.05
N ALA A 23 -6.50 -2.49 -25.53
CA ALA A 23 -6.49 -1.29 -24.68
C ALA A 23 -7.58 -1.35 -23.59
N CYS A 24 -8.80 -1.77 -23.94
CA CYS A 24 -9.88 -1.97 -22.97
C CYS A 24 -9.55 -3.07 -21.94
N ALA A 25 -8.98 -4.19 -22.38
CA ALA A 25 -8.58 -5.28 -21.49
C ALA A 25 -7.50 -4.82 -20.50
N VAL A 26 -6.47 -4.13 -20.96
CA VAL A 26 -5.42 -3.55 -20.11
C VAL A 26 -6.02 -2.55 -19.14
N HIS A 27 -6.95 -1.71 -19.59
CA HIS A 27 -7.63 -0.74 -18.71
C HIS A 27 -8.39 -1.44 -17.59
N VAL A 28 -9.19 -2.46 -17.90
CA VAL A 28 -9.96 -3.22 -16.90
C VAL A 28 -9.03 -3.92 -15.92
N ILE A 29 -7.94 -4.54 -16.41
CA ILE A 29 -6.97 -5.19 -15.53
C ILE A 29 -6.39 -4.18 -14.53
N LYS A 30 -5.94 -3.01 -15.01
CA LYS A 30 -5.40 -1.95 -14.15
C LYS A 30 -6.43 -1.35 -13.21
N ALA A 31 -7.68 -1.22 -13.64
CA ALA A 31 -8.73 -0.61 -12.82
C ALA A 31 -9.22 -1.52 -11.69
N ASP A 32 -9.39 -2.82 -11.95
CA ASP A 32 -10.15 -3.70 -11.06
C ASP A 32 -9.39 -4.95 -10.57
N ILE A 33 -8.27 -5.31 -11.18
CA ILE A 33 -7.58 -6.56 -10.85
C ILE A 33 -6.22 -6.30 -10.20
N TYR A 34 -5.36 -5.55 -10.88
CA TYR A 34 -3.97 -5.44 -10.53
C TYR A 34 -3.38 -4.09 -10.91
N ASP A 35 -2.53 -3.55 -10.05
CA ASP A 35 -1.76 -2.36 -10.34
C ASP A 35 -0.32 -2.53 -9.85
N CYS A 36 0.61 -1.82 -10.48
CA CYS A 36 2.01 -1.81 -10.10
C CYS A 36 2.51 -0.37 -10.13
N ASN A 37 2.95 0.11 -8.98
CA ASN A 37 3.37 1.50 -8.82
C ASN A 37 4.67 1.59 -8.04
N GLU A 38 5.50 2.56 -8.41
CA GLU A 38 6.68 2.92 -7.64
C GLU A 38 6.28 3.50 -6.29
N THR A 39 6.95 3.06 -5.22
CA THR A 39 6.80 3.66 -3.89
C THR A 39 7.91 4.65 -3.64
N ARG A 40 7.55 5.71 -2.90
CA ARG A 40 8.49 6.75 -2.47
C ARG A 40 8.20 7.12 -1.02
N GLY A 41 9.26 7.23 -0.24
CA GLY A 41 9.19 7.65 1.15
C GLY A 41 9.71 6.63 2.14
N GLU A 42 10.10 7.11 3.29
CA GLU A 42 10.82 6.36 4.32
C GLU A 42 9.89 5.68 5.34
N SER A 43 8.58 5.86 5.21
CA SER A 43 7.60 5.39 6.20
C SER A 43 7.47 3.87 6.30
N MET A 44 7.92 3.13 5.27
CA MET A 44 7.86 1.66 5.20
C MET A 44 9.25 1.00 5.24
N LEU A 45 10.29 1.76 5.62
CA LEU A 45 11.59 1.19 5.95
C LEU A 45 11.38 0.27 7.18
N THR A 46 11.89 -0.87 7.24
CA THR A 46 12.86 -1.67 6.52
C THR A 46 12.25 -2.60 5.46
N THR A 47 10.91 -2.65 5.40
CA THR A 47 10.17 -3.57 4.53
C THR A 47 10.29 -3.16 3.06
N LEU A 48 10.13 -1.88 2.78
CA LEU A 48 10.31 -1.27 1.47
C LEU A 48 11.44 -0.24 1.53
N GLN A 49 12.12 -0.02 0.40
CA GLN A 49 13.12 1.02 0.29
C GLN A 49 12.48 2.40 0.16
N ALA A 50 13.23 3.44 0.51
CA ALA A 50 12.75 4.80 0.39
C ALA A 50 12.44 5.22 -1.06
N TYR A 51 13.15 4.63 -2.05
CA TYR A 51 13.00 4.90 -3.48
C TYR A 51 13.29 3.65 -4.30
N GLY A 52 12.65 3.54 -5.46
CA GLY A 52 12.95 2.53 -6.47
C GLY A 52 12.31 1.17 -6.28
N ASP A 53 11.51 0.98 -5.24
CA ASP A 53 10.68 -0.21 -5.09
C ASP A 53 9.36 -0.04 -5.84
N TYR A 54 8.99 -1.08 -6.59
CA TYR A 54 7.69 -1.20 -7.23
C TYR A 54 6.85 -2.20 -6.45
N VAL A 55 5.68 -1.78 -6.01
CA VAL A 55 4.74 -2.62 -5.27
C VAL A 55 3.65 -3.15 -6.18
N HIS A 56 3.31 -4.41 -5.98
CA HIS A 56 2.30 -5.16 -6.72
C HIS A 56 1.02 -5.23 -5.91
N GLU A 57 0.02 -4.45 -6.33
CA GLU A 57 -1.26 -4.26 -5.66
C GLU A 57 -2.34 -5.16 -6.27
N LEU A 58 -3.00 -5.96 -5.44
CA LEU A 58 -4.20 -6.73 -5.82
C LEU A 58 -5.46 -5.97 -5.41
N LYS A 59 -6.26 -5.59 -6.39
CA LYS A 59 -7.48 -4.78 -6.19
C LYS A 59 -8.69 -5.57 -5.71
N LYS A 60 -8.63 -6.89 -5.68
CA LYS A 60 -9.69 -7.70 -5.06
C LYS A 60 -9.94 -7.35 -3.60
N TYR A 61 -8.93 -6.81 -2.91
CA TYR A 61 -8.97 -6.35 -1.53
C TYR A 61 -9.45 -4.89 -1.36
N LYS A 62 -9.84 -4.24 -2.45
CA LYS A 62 -10.40 -2.89 -2.45
C LYS A 62 -11.58 -2.78 -1.49
N LEU A 63 -11.71 -1.61 -0.84
CA LEU A 63 -12.72 -1.33 0.18
C LEU A 63 -12.58 -2.19 1.45
N GLY A 64 -11.40 -2.74 1.71
CA GLY A 64 -11.14 -3.57 2.89
C GLY A 64 -11.68 -4.99 2.82
N ARG A 65 -12.02 -5.50 1.63
CA ARG A 65 -12.54 -6.86 1.49
C ARG A 65 -11.46 -7.90 1.75
N GLY A 66 -11.63 -8.69 2.82
CA GLY A 66 -10.72 -9.79 3.14
C GLY A 66 -9.28 -9.35 3.45
N VAL A 67 -9.12 -8.14 3.96
CA VAL A 67 -7.86 -7.70 4.56
C VAL A 67 -7.76 -8.20 5.99
N GLU A 68 -6.55 -8.47 6.44
CA GLU A 68 -6.25 -9.01 7.74
C GLU A 68 -5.22 -8.13 8.46
N MET A 69 -5.10 -8.30 9.79
CA MET A 69 -4.04 -7.66 10.55
C MET A 69 -2.68 -8.08 9.99
N GLY A 70 -1.74 -7.13 9.90
CA GLY A 70 -0.41 -7.37 9.33
C GLY A 70 -0.31 -7.14 7.81
N ASP A 71 -1.42 -7.03 7.09
CA ASP A 71 -1.41 -6.79 5.66
C ASP A 71 -0.86 -5.42 5.29
N LEU A 72 -0.05 -5.37 4.23
CA LEU A 72 0.33 -4.11 3.60
C LEU A 72 -0.74 -3.69 2.61
N VAL A 73 -1.23 -2.47 2.76
CA VAL A 73 -2.29 -1.93 1.92
C VAL A 73 -1.90 -0.60 1.28
N VAL A 74 -2.39 -0.40 0.06
CA VAL A 74 -2.41 0.91 -0.58
C VAL A 74 -3.75 1.56 -0.28
N MET A 75 -3.73 2.80 0.19
CA MET A 75 -4.93 3.55 0.49
C MET A 75 -4.83 5.00 0.04
N SER A 76 -5.96 5.67 -0.16
CA SER A 76 -5.98 7.12 -0.27
C SER A 76 -5.65 7.74 1.08
N LYS A 77 -4.81 8.77 1.08
CA LYS A 77 -4.44 9.50 2.30
C LYS A 77 -5.68 10.24 2.82
N PRO A 78 -6.08 10.09 4.10
CA PRO A 78 -7.29 10.74 4.61
C PRO A 78 -7.26 12.28 4.52
N THR A 79 -6.06 12.87 4.64
CA THR A 79 -5.85 14.32 4.58
C THR A 79 -5.69 14.86 3.16
N ASP A 80 -5.45 13.99 2.18
CA ASP A 80 -5.26 14.33 0.76
C ASP A 80 -5.67 13.13 -0.10
N PRO A 81 -6.95 13.06 -0.53
CA PRO A 81 -7.50 11.89 -1.23
C PRO A 81 -6.85 11.58 -2.59
N ASP A 82 -6.19 12.55 -3.21
CA ASP A 82 -5.49 12.38 -4.50
C ASP A 82 -4.15 11.67 -4.31
N SER A 83 -3.58 11.75 -3.10
CA SER A 83 -2.35 11.05 -2.74
C SER A 83 -2.64 9.64 -2.26
N ARG A 84 -1.80 8.69 -2.70
CA ARG A 84 -1.81 7.30 -2.23
C ARG A 84 -0.68 7.08 -1.26
N VAL A 85 -0.94 6.30 -0.21
CA VAL A 85 0.06 5.90 0.77
C VAL A 85 0.03 4.39 0.95
N CYS A 86 1.21 3.84 1.24
CA CYS A 86 1.37 2.45 1.63
C CYS A 86 1.54 2.39 3.14
N LYS A 87 0.77 1.53 3.82
CA LYS A 87 0.80 1.33 5.27
C LYS A 87 0.50 -0.13 5.61
N ARG A 88 0.85 -0.51 6.83
CA ARG A 88 0.50 -1.83 7.39
C ARG A 88 -0.72 -1.71 8.28
N ILE A 89 -1.65 -2.64 8.17
CA ILE A 89 -2.79 -2.77 9.09
C ILE A 89 -2.25 -3.32 10.41
N THR A 90 -2.41 -2.56 11.49
CA THR A 90 -1.98 -2.93 12.84
C THR A 90 -3.13 -2.97 13.83
N GLY A 91 -4.37 -2.76 13.35
CA GLY A 91 -5.58 -2.94 14.14
C GLY A 91 -6.81 -3.11 13.26
N MET A 92 -7.64 -4.07 13.64
CA MET A 92 -8.89 -4.42 12.99
C MET A 92 -10.09 -3.85 13.79
N PRO A 93 -11.29 -3.81 13.21
CA PRO A 93 -12.48 -3.30 13.91
C PRO A 93 -12.73 -4.02 15.24
N GLY A 94 -12.82 -3.26 16.33
CA GLY A 94 -13.02 -3.77 17.69
C GLY A 94 -11.73 -3.96 18.49
N ASP A 95 -10.56 -3.82 17.87
CA ASP A 95 -9.29 -3.89 18.58
C ASP A 95 -9.05 -2.63 19.43
N MET A 96 -8.43 -2.83 20.59
CA MET A 96 -7.95 -1.77 21.45
C MET A 96 -6.48 -1.47 21.14
N ILE A 97 -6.21 -0.31 20.58
CA ILE A 97 -4.88 0.08 20.13
C ILE A 97 -4.28 1.13 21.07
N LEU A 98 -3.04 0.89 21.50
CA LEU A 98 -2.23 1.92 22.14
C LEU A 98 -1.73 2.91 21.07
N VAL A 99 -2.18 4.15 21.13
CA VAL A 99 -1.99 5.15 20.07
C VAL A 99 -0.52 5.43 19.80
N ASP A 100 0.28 5.60 20.82
CA ASP A 100 1.71 5.86 20.69
C ASP A 100 2.54 5.11 21.74
N PRO A 101 3.06 3.94 21.38
CA PRO A 101 3.93 3.18 22.29
C PRO A 101 5.29 3.87 22.53
N SER A 102 5.70 4.82 21.68
CA SER A 102 6.97 5.54 21.84
C SER A 102 6.90 6.68 22.84
N SER A 103 5.72 7.19 23.14
CA SER A 103 5.51 8.24 24.14
C SER A 103 5.74 7.77 25.58
N SER A 104 5.86 6.45 25.78
CA SER A 104 6.24 5.86 27.07
C SER A 104 7.74 6.02 27.42
N SER A 105 8.57 6.51 26.49
CA SER A 105 9.98 6.79 26.78
C SER A 105 10.11 8.10 27.58
N GLU A 106 10.83 8.05 28.68
CA GLU A 106 11.02 9.08 29.72
C GLU A 106 11.48 10.48 29.22
N LEU A 107 11.78 10.63 27.93
CA LEU A 107 12.43 11.83 27.38
C LEU A 107 11.48 12.98 27.03
N THR A 108 10.16 12.80 27.08
CA THR A 108 9.20 13.85 26.74
C THR A 108 8.29 14.21 27.90
N TYR A 109 8.76 13.99 29.14
CA TYR A 109 7.97 14.18 30.35
C TYR A 109 7.96 15.64 30.81
N SER A 110 6.86 16.35 30.58
CA SER A 110 6.57 17.59 31.27
C SER A 110 5.89 17.26 32.63
N PRO A 111 6.34 17.84 33.76
CA PRO A 111 5.67 17.62 35.06
C PRO A 111 4.18 18.01 35.08
N ARG A 112 3.72 18.83 34.13
CA ARG A 112 2.31 19.22 33.96
C ARG A 112 1.42 18.13 33.43
N ASP A 113 1.98 17.21 32.62
CA ASP A 113 1.21 16.15 31.98
C ASP A 113 0.90 14.99 32.96
N ARG A 114 1.50 15.05 34.14
CA ARG A 114 1.30 14.09 35.22
C ARG A 114 -0.09 14.19 35.88
N GLU A 115 -0.67 15.39 35.90
CA GLU A 115 -1.94 15.63 36.58
C GLU A 115 -3.17 15.23 35.73
N THR A 116 -3.03 15.13 34.41
CA THR A 116 -4.16 14.87 33.53
C THR A 116 -4.24 13.42 33.05
N ASN A 117 -3.22 12.57 33.26
CA ASN A 117 -3.16 11.19 32.75
C ASN A 117 -3.45 11.05 31.23
N GLU A 118 -3.55 12.16 30.49
CA GLU A 118 -3.99 12.18 29.09
C GLU A 118 -2.87 11.84 28.09
N GLY A 119 -1.61 11.85 28.53
CA GLY A 119 -0.43 11.60 27.69
C GLY A 119 0.01 10.14 27.65
N PHE A 120 -0.27 9.37 28.70
CA PHE A 120 0.21 7.99 28.84
C PHE A 120 -0.91 6.98 28.61
N ASN A 121 -0.62 5.97 27.78
CA ASN A 121 -1.52 4.84 27.54
C ASN A 121 -2.90 5.24 27.00
N ARG A 122 -2.94 6.16 26.02
CA ARG A 122 -4.17 6.45 25.33
C ARG A 122 -4.54 5.26 24.45
N PHE A 123 -5.53 4.49 24.88
CA PHE A 123 -6.13 3.43 24.09
C PHE A 123 -7.28 3.97 23.27
N VAL A 124 -7.38 3.51 22.02
CA VAL A 124 -8.48 3.81 21.13
C VAL A 124 -9.03 2.49 20.60
N GLU A 125 -10.34 2.32 20.71
CA GLU A 125 -11.03 1.21 20.04
C GLU A 125 -11.19 1.53 18.57
N VAL A 126 -10.82 0.61 17.70
CA VAL A 126 -10.99 0.77 16.25
C VAL A 126 -12.47 0.61 15.89
N PRO A 127 -13.14 1.65 15.34
CA PRO A 127 -14.55 1.58 15.04
C PRO A 127 -14.88 0.56 13.94
N LYS A 128 -16.12 0.07 13.92
CA LYS A 128 -16.61 -0.79 12.84
C LYS A 128 -16.43 -0.10 11.48
N GLY A 129 -15.95 -0.86 10.48
CA GLY A 129 -15.68 -0.35 9.14
C GLY A 129 -14.41 0.49 9.00
N HIS A 130 -13.59 0.56 10.04
CA HIS A 130 -12.29 1.23 10.06
C HIS A 130 -11.17 0.24 10.35
N VAL A 131 -9.95 0.65 10.03
CA VAL A 131 -8.70 -0.04 10.37
C VAL A 131 -7.73 0.94 10.99
N TRP A 132 -6.84 0.45 11.83
CA TRP A 132 -5.69 1.20 12.29
C TRP A 132 -4.49 0.82 11.45
N VAL A 133 -3.81 1.81 10.91
CA VAL A 133 -2.66 1.60 10.02
C VAL A 133 -1.44 2.35 10.53
N THR A 134 -0.28 1.72 10.42
CA THR A 134 1.01 2.32 10.76
C THR A 134 2.02 2.13 9.65
N GLY A 135 3.04 2.98 9.64
CA GLY A 135 4.24 2.70 8.86
C GLY A 135 5.15 1.76 9.63
N ASP A 136 5.96 0.97 8.91
CA ASP A 136 6.96 0.10 9.55
C ASP A 136 8.10 0.92 10.17
N ASN A 137 8.36 2.13 9.64
CA ASN A 137 9.22 3.13 10.26
C ASN A 137 8.37 4.14 11.06
N LEU A 138 8.14 3.84 12.32
CA LEU A 138 7.28 4.66 13.19
C LEU A 138 7.76 6.11 13.35
N CYS A 139 9.08 6.35 13.31
CA CYS A 139 9.64 7.70 13.51
C CYS A 139 9.36 8.62 12.32
N LEU A 140 9.29 8.08 11.11
CA LEU A 140 9.14 8.84 9.86
C LEU A 140 7.80 8.57 9.16
N SER A 141 6.80 8.10 9.90
CA SER A 141 5.50 7.76 9.35
C SER A 141 4.40 8.71 9.84
N MET A 142 3.70 9.34 8.91
CA MET A 142 2.41 9.95 9.16
C MET A 142 1.34 8.87 8.92
N ASP A 143 0.69 8.41 10.00
CA ASP A 143 -0.22 7.27 9.99
C ASP A 143 -1.37 7.47 11.01
N SER A 144 -2.06 6.41 11.39
CA SER A 144 -3.22 6.48 12.29
C SER A 144 -2.94 7.14 13.64
N ARG A 145 -1.68 7.21 14.08
CA ARG A 145 -1.32 7.99 15.27
C ARG A 145 -1.57 9.50 15.07
N SER A 146 -1.51 9.97 13.81
CA SER A 146 -1.74 11.37 13.44
C SER A 146 -3.18 11.64 12.99
N PHE A 147 -3.78 10.75 12.17
CA PHE A 147 -5.10 10.98 11.56
C PHE A 147 -6.20 10.02 12.05
N GLN A 148 -5.93 9.22 13.10
CA GLN A 148 -6.84 8.26 13.72
C GLN A 148 -7.18 7.06 12.82
N ALA A 149 -8.18 6.26 13.21
CA ALA A 149 -8.63 5.10 12.45
C ALA A 149 -9.13 5.50 11.06
N VAL A 150 -8.79 4.70 10.06
CA VAL A 150 -9.05 4.97 8.64
C VAL A 150 -10.23 4.15 8.15
N PRO A 151 -11.22 4.76 7.48
CA PRO A 151 -12.29 4.00 6.86
C PRO A 151 -11.76 2.97 5.85
N MET A 152 -12.22 1.73 5.94
CA MET A 152 -11.86 0.66 4.99
C MET A 152 -12.16 1.03 3.54
N GLY A 153 -13.13 1.92 3.32
CA GLY A 153 -13.49 2.46 2.00
C GLY A 153 -12.34 3.19 1.28
N LEU A 154 -11.32 3.66 2.02
CA LEU A 154 -10.14 4.31 1.44
C LEU A 154 -9.10 3.30 0.93
N ILE A 155 -9.19 2.02 1.30
CA ILE A 155 -8.28 0.97 0.85
C ILE A 155 -8.51 0.72 -0.65
N LYS A 156 -7.42 0.81 -1.43
CA LYS A 156 -7.41 0.57 -2.89
C LYS A 156 -7.07 -0.88 -3.21
N GLY A 157 -6.19 -1.51 -2.42
CA GLY A 157 -5.82 -2.90 -2.56
C GLY A 157 -4.77 -3.34 -1.54
N LYS A 158 -4.43 -4.63 -1.57
CA LYS A 158 -3.39 -5.25 -0.74
C LYS A 158 -2.13 -5.42 -1.58
N ILE A 159 -0.99 -5.10 -0.99
CA ILE A 159 0.32 -5.35 -1.59
C ILE A 159 0.72 -6.79 -1.28
N VAL A 160 1.08 -7.54 -2.33
CA VAL A 160 1.47 -8.95 -2.20
C VAL A 160 2.96 -9.16 -2.48
N ALA A 161 3.56 -8.27 -3.24
CA ALA A 161 4.99 -8.35 -3.56
C ALA A 161 5.57 -6.96 -3.82
N ALA A 162 6.87 -6.87 -3.69
CA ALA A 162 7.66 -5.72 -4.13
C ALA A 162 8.85 -6.19 -4.97
N ASN A 163 9.28 -5.38 -5.92
CA ASN A 163 10.52 -5.60 -6.64
C ASN A 163 11.30 -4.30 -6.79
N SER A 164 12.61 -4.42 -6.81
CA SER A 164 13.56 -3.30 -6.95
C SER A 164 14.34 -3.47 -8.25
N PRO A 165 13.79 -3.15 -9.43
CA PRO A 165 14.44 -3.43 -10.72
C PRO A 165 15.78 -2.67 -10.89
N MET A 166 15.96 -1.56 -10.20
CA MET A 166 17.15 -0.70 -10.31
C MET A 166 18.31 -1.13 -9.41
N LYS A 167 18.11 -2.05 -8.45
CA LYS A 167 19.19 -2.46 -7.51
C LYS A 167 20.43 -3.00 -8.23
N GLY A 168 20.24 -3.87 -9.23
CA GLY A 168 21.35 -4.44 -9.98
C GLY A 168 22.04 -3.47 -10.94
N PHE A 169 21.53 -2.24 -11.10
CA PHE A 169 22.15 -1.23 -11.96
C PHE A 169 23.19 -0.38 -11.19
N PHE A 170 23.02 -0.26 -9.89
CA PHE A 170 23.88 0.57 -9.03
C PHE A 170 24.84 -0.22 -8.15
N ASN A 171 24.61 -1.53 -7.97
CA ASN A 171 25.44 -2.42 -7.16
C ASN A 171 26.06 -3.49 -8.06
N GLU A 172 27.39 -3.50 -8.17
CA GLU A 172 28.15 -4.50 -8.96
C GLU A 172 27.97 -5.93 -8.44
N ASP A 173 27.59 -6.09 -7.16
CA ASP A 173 27.39 -7.41 -6.50
C ASP A 173 25.97 -7.97 -6.72
N GLU A 174 25.02 -7.18 -7.18
CA GLU A 174 23.64 -7.63 -7.42
C GLU A 174 23.36 -7.73 -8.92
N LYS A 175 23.00 -8.92 -9.41
CA LYS A 175 22.59 -9.11 -10.82
C LYS A 175 21.33 -8.31 -11.11
N PHE A 176 21.38 -7.50 -12.17
CA PHE A 176 20.22 -6.83 -12.71
C PHE A 176 19.13 -7.88 -13.02
N SER A 177 17.98 -7.79 -12.35
CA SER A 177 16.87 -8.69 -12.57
C SER A 177 15.55 -7.94 -12.42
N PHE A 178 14.80 -7.83 -13.50
CA PHE A 178 13.42 -7.33 -13.47
C PHE A 178 12.47 -8.24 -12.68
N LEU A 179 12.86 -9.47 -12.39
CA LEU A 179 12.04 -10.50 -11.76
C LEU A 179 12.43 -10.79 -10.32
N ASN A 180 13.16 -9.89 -9.67
CA ASN A 180 13.52 -10.06 -8.27
C ASN A 180 12.34 -9.67 -7.36
N PHE A 181 11.32 -10.54 -7.31
CA PHE A 181 10.15 -10.35 -6.47
C PHE A 181 10.46 -10.74 -5.03
N LYS A 182 10.26 -9.80 -4.11
CA LYS A 182 10.16 -10.05 -2.69
C LYS A 182 8.68 -10.19 -2.35
N TRP A 183 8.25 -11.40 -2.04
CA TRP A 183 6.90 -11.64 -1.52
C TRP A 183 6.78 -11.00 -0.14
N LEU A 184 5.72 -10.27 0.07
CA LEU A 184 5.44 -9.61 1.34
C LEU A 184 4.37 -10.43 2.05
N GLU A 185 4.86 -11.37 2.87
CA GLU A 185 4.00 -12.23 3.68
C GLU A 185 3.47 -11.45 4.89
N ASN A 186 2.30 -11.85 5.35
CA ASN A 186 1.75 -11.38 6.61
C ASN A 186 2.46 -12.13 7.73
N ASN A 187 3.27 -11.41 8.53
CA ASN A 187 4.03 -12.00 9.63
C ASN A 187 3.24 -12.03 10.96
N PHE A 188 2.02 -11.54 10.97
CA PHE A 188 1.12 -11.67 12.11
C PHE A 188 0.42 -13.03 11.97
N THR A 189 1.07 -14.08 12.46
CA THR A 189 0.39 -15.37 12.65
C THR A 189 -0.35 -15.33 13.97
N ASP A 190 -1.65 -15.62 13.94
CA ASP A 190 -2.37 -15.98 15.14
C ASP A 190 -1.82 -17.31 15.63
N ASP A 191 -1.01 -17.28 16.69
CA ASP A 191 -0.65 -18.45 17.50
C ASP A 191 -1.89 -18.85 18.33
N SER A 192 -2.92 -19.32 17.64
CA SER A 192 -4.15 -19.83 18.26
C SER A 192 -4.14 -21.36 18.34
#